data_31542e080ff3d81ed95a1a91609a7422
#
_entry.id   31542e080ff3d81ed95a1a91609a7422
#
_cell.length_a   1.000
_cell.length_b   1.000
_cell.length_c   1.000
_cell.angle_alpha   90.00
_cell.angle_beta   90.00
_cell.angle_gamma   90.00
#
_symmetry.space_group_name_H-M   'P 1'
#
loop_
_entity.id
_entity.type
_entity.pdbx_description
1 polymer ?
#
loop_
_entity_poly.entity_id
_entity_poly.type
_entity_poly.pdbx_seq_one_letter_code
_entity_poly.pdbx_strand_id
1 'polypeptide(L)'
;DGTIVNADINASAGIAGSKLGTGAILQVVNVTSVASTTGTTTMPFDDTIPQNNEGHEFLTLAFTPTSATNKLHIHVYGHWGSTAVSSWITMALFQDSTANAIAANTFFDSIADGGVHHGLTHFMTAGTTSETTFKVRVGNNNASTIRMNGTSGTRFFGGVMSSGITITEIGG
;
A
#
# COMPACT_ATOMS: atom_id res chain seq x y z
N ASP A 1 27.26 -29.03 -23.25
CA ASP A 1 26.35 -28.82 -22.12
C ASP A 1 26.80 -27.56 -21.39
N GLY A 2 26.41 -26.40 -21.97
CA GLY A 2 26.97 -25.13 -21.55
C GLY A 2 26.26 -24.61 -20.30
N THR A 3 26.81 -24.79 -19.11
CA THR A 3 26.47 -23.98 -17.94
C THR A 3 26.90 -22.56 -18.26
N ILE A 4 25.92 -21.62 -18.32
CA ILE A 4 26.22 -20.18 -18.40
C ILE A 4 26.80 -19.75 -17.08
N VAL A 5 28.05 -19.31 -17.06
CA VAL A 5 28.71 -18.74 -15.89
C VAL A 5 28.72 -17.22 -15.99
N ASN A 6 28.95 -16.53 -14.88
CA ASN A 6 28.93 -15.06 -14.81
C ASN A 6 29.83 -14.38 -15.87
N ALA A 7 30.93 -15.03 -16.27
CA ALA A 7 31.84 -14.54 -17.32
C ALA A 7 31.22 -14.55 -18.72
N ASP A 8 30.18 -15.37 -18.93
CA ASP A 8 29.50 -15.49 -20.21
C ASP A 8 28.42 -14.42 -20.43
N ILE A 9 28.07 -13.71 -19.34
CA ILE A 9 27.07 -12.65 -19.39
C ILE A 9 27.82 -11.29 -19.43
N ASN A 10 27.68 -10.62 -20.58
CA ASN A 10 28.21 -9.25 -20.69
C ASN A 10 27.59 -8.36 -19.60
N ALA A 11 28.42 -7.54 -18.92
CA ALA A 11 27.97 -6.64 -17.87
C ALA A 11 26.88 -5.62 -18.33
N SER A 12 26.78 -5.41 -19.65
CA SER A 12 25.75 -4.57 -20.28
C SER A 12 24.59 -5.37 -20.88
N ALA A 13 24.52 -6.67 -20.64
CA ALA A 13 23.45 -7.51 -21.17
C ALA A 13 22.11 -7.12 -20.50
N GLY A 14 21.22 -6.50 -21.24
CA GLY A 14 19.84 -6.25 -20.82
C GLY A 14 19.05 -7.56 -20.90
N ILE A 15 19.09 -8.39 -19.86
CA ILE A 15 18.29 -9.62 -19.82
C ILE A 15 16.84 -9.22 -19.58
N ALA A 16 15.99 -9.40 -20.60
CA ALA A 16 14.56 -9.10 -20.46
C ALA A 16 13.95 -9.96 -19.35
N GLY A 17 13.08 -9.37 -18.53
CA GLY A 17 12.39 -10.06 -17.43
C GLY A 17 11.68 -11.35 -17.86
N SER A 18 11.19 -11.42 -19.11
CA SER A 18 10.60 -12.63 -19.71
C SER A 18 11.58 -13.82 -19.84
N LYS A 19 12.88 -13.60 -19.67
CA LYS A 19 13.91 -14.65 -19.65
C LYS A 19 14.25 -15.11 -18.23
N LEU A 20 13.77 -14.40 -17.24
CA LEU A 20 13.85 -14.79 -15.84
C LEU A 20 12.66 -15.70 -15.55
N GLY A 21 12.89 -16.85 -14.96
CA GLY A 21 11.83 -17.84 -14.70
C GLY A 21 10.75 -17.30 -13.72
N THR A 22 9.69 -18.09 -13.56
CA THR A 22 8.64 -17.86 -12.56
C THR A 22 9.24 -17.57 -11.18
N GLY A 23 8.70 -16.58 -10.50
CA GLY A 23 9.16 -16.14 -9.17
C GLY A 23 10.25 -15.08 -9.19
N ALA A 24 10.79 -14.69 -10.35
CA ALA A 24 11.74 -13.58 -10.44
C ALA A 24 11.05 -12.25 -10.15
N ILE A 25 11.72 -11.38 -9.40
CA ILE A 25 11.29 -9.99 -9.24
C ILE A 25 11.59 -9.24 -10.55
N LEU A 26 10.56 -8.70 -11.19
CA LEU A 26 10.66 -8.04 -12.49
C LEU A 26 10.75 -6.52 -12.35
N GLN A 27 9.98 -5.95 -11.42
CA GLN A 27 10.06 -4.53 -11.06
C GLN A 27 9.56 -4.30 -9.63
N VAL A 28 10.01 -3.22 -9.05
CA VAL A 28 9.55 -2.71 -7.75
C VAL A 28 9.26 -1.22 -7.90
N VAL A 29 8.04 -0.81 -7.54
CA VAL A 29 7.64 0.60 -7.53
C VAL A 29 7.17 0.98 -6.14
N ASN A 30 7.60 2.13 -5.66
CA ASN A 30 7.31 2.62 -4.32
C ASN A 30 6.88 4.09 -4.34
N VAL A 31 5.92 4.43 -3.50
CA VAL A 31 5.61 5.81 -3.12
C VAL A 31 5.70 5.91 -1.59
N THR A 32 6.40 6.93 -1.14
CA THR A 32 6.58 7.23 0.28
C THR A 32 6.15 8.68 0.56
N SER A 33 5.42 8.88 1.64
CA SER A 33 5.04 10.19 2.15
C SER A 33 5.61 10.42 3.55
N VAL A 34 6.24 11.56 3.75
CA VAL A 34 6.72 12.05 5.05
C VAL A 34 5.82 13.18 5.60
N ALA A 35 4.79 13.53 4.85
CA ALA A 35 3.85 14.58 5.25
C ALA A 35 2.99 14.12 6.44
N SER A 36 2.73 15.03 7.38
CA SER A 36 1.66 14.85 8.36
C SER A 36 0.35 15.29 7.72
N THR A 37 -0.52 14.33 7.43
CA THR A 37 -1.82 14.57 6.80
C THR A 37 -2.96 14.05 7.66
N THR A 38 -4.15 14.57 7.45
CA THR A 38 -5.34 14.23 8.22
C THR A 38 -6.53 13.91 7.32
N GLY A 39 -7.44 13.07 7.82
CA GLY A 39 -8.70 12.76 7.16
C GLY A 39 -9.82 12.56 8.19
N THR A 40 -11.07 12.87 7.81
CA THR A 40 -12.22 12.79 8.70
C THR A 40 -13.33 11.88 8.21
N THR A 41 -13.14 11.26 7.03
CA THR A 41 -14.11 10.32 6.48
C THR A 41 -14.08 9.02 7.27
N THR A 42 -15.23 8.59 7.77
CA THR A 42 -15.37 7.34 8.52
C THR A 42 -15.22 6.14 7.63
N MET A 43 -14.82 5.02 8.23
CA MET A 43 -14.86 3.69 7.63
C MET A 43 -15.54 2.77 8.64
N PRO A 44 -16.75 2.28 8.38
CA PRO A 44 -17.49 1.43 9.31
C PRO A 44 -16.69 0.21 9.74
N PHE A 45 -16.87 -0.19 10.99
CA PHE A 45 -16.32 -1.44 11.52
C PHE A 45 -17.45 -2.44 11.64
N ASP A 46 -17.75 -3.10 10.53
CA ASP A 46 -18.85 -4.08 10.39
C ASP A 46 -18.46 -5.22 9.43
N ASP A 47 -19.39 -6.07 9.06
CA ASP A 47 -19.18 -7.20 8.13
C ASP A 47 -19.50 -6.82 6.67
N THR A 48 -19.24 -5.59 6.27
CA THR A 48 -19.33 -5.16 4.86
C THR A 48 -17.97 -4.87 4.27
N ILE A 49 -17.84 -5.05 2.94
CA ILE A 49 -16.60 -4.69 2.25
C ILE A 49 -16.47 -3.16 2.24
N PRO A 50 -15.34 -2.58 2.72
CA PRO A 50 -15.12 -1.14 2.65
C PRO A 50 -15.29 -0.59 1.23
N GLN A 51 -15.96 0.56 1.12
CA GLN A 51 -16.27 1.20 -0.15
C GLN A 51 -15.31 2.36 -0.46
N ASN A 52 -15.14 2.69 -1.73
CA ASN A 52 -14.18 3.72 -2.17
C ASN A 52 -14.56 5.17 -1.78
N ASN A 53 -15.72 5.39 -1.17
CA ASN A 53 -16.15 6.64 -0.55
C ASN A 53 -15.97 6.63 0.98
N GLU A 54 -15.52 5.54 1.55
CA GLU A 54 -15.22 5.39 2.98
C GLU A 54 -13.74 5.60 3.27
N GLY A 55 -13.41 6.09 4.46
CA GLY A 55 -12.06 6.49 4.82
C GLY A 55 -11.53 7.65 3.98
N HIS A 56 -10.42 8.23 4.37
CA HIS A 56 -9.71 9.26 3.62
C HIS A 56 -8.58 8.61 2.80
N GLU A 57 -8.38 9.07 1.56
CA GLU A 57 -7.27 8.60 0.71
C GLU A 57 -5.97 9.28 1.15
N PHE A 58 -5.00 8.48 1.61
CA PHE A 58 -3.71 8.97 2.08
C PHE A 58 -2.56 8.68 1.15
N LEU A 59 -2.60 7.54 0.45
CA LEU A 59 -1.55 7.12 -0.48
C LEU A 59 -2.18 6.65 -1.79
N THR A 60 -1.50 6.95 -2.89
CA THR A 60 -1.86 6.47 -4.22
C THR A 60 -0.60 6.14 -5.01
N LEU A 61 -0.65 5.07 -5.80
CA LEU A 61 0.46 4.60 -6.62
C LEU A 61 -0.06 4.05 -7.95
N ALA A 62 0.36 4.67 -9.04
CA ALA A 62 0.14 4.14 -10.39
C ALA A 62 1.20 3.07 -10.70
N PHE A 63 0.78 2.00 -11.34
CA PHE A 63 1.61 0.84 -11.66
C PHE A 63 1.22 0.25 -13.01
N THR A 64 2.21 -0.07 -13.85
CA THR A 64 1.97 -0.72 -15.14
C THR A 64 2.63 -2.10 -15.12
N PRO A 65 1.85 -3.19 -15.02
CA PRO A 65 2.40 -4.54 -15.04
C PRO A 65 3.04 -4.89 -16.40
N THR A 66 4.09 -5.68 -16.38
CA THR A 66 4.77 -6.17 -17.59
C THR A 66 4.05 -7.35 -18.22
N SER A 67 3.24 -8.10 -17.46
CA SER A 67 2.37 -9.18 -17.94
C SER A 67 1.11 -9.30 -17.08
N ALA A 68 -0.01 -9.61 -17.72
CA ALA A 68 -1.29 -9.83 -17.02
C ALA A 68 -1.29 -11.08 -16.14
N THR A 69 -0.39 -12.05 -16.38
CA THR A 69 -0.27 -13.29 -15.59
C THR A 69 0.64 -13.14 -14.38
N ASN A 70 1.48 -12.12 -14.33
CA ASN A 70 2.40 -11.87 -13.24
C ASN A 70 1.67 -11.66 -11.92
N LYS A 71 2.38 -11.85 -10.82
CA LYS A 71 1.86 -11.62 -9.47
C LYS A 71 2.31 -10.27 -8.98
N LEU A 72 1.43 -9.61 -8.25
CA LEU A 72 1.71 -8.38 -7.55
C LEU A 72 1.70 -8.64 -6.05
N HIS A 73 2.82 -8.36 -5.40
CA HIS A 73 2.92 -8.30 -3.95
C HIS A 73 2.87 -6.83 -3.55
N ILE A 74 1.78 -6.44 -2.90
CA ILE A 74 1.51 -5.05 -2.48
C ILE A 74 1.70 -4.98 -0.98
N HIS A 75 2.60 -4.11 -0.53
CA HIS A 75 2.87 -3.88 0.88
C HIS A 75 2.62 -2.40 1.21
N VAL A 76 1.75 -2.16 2.16
CA VAL A 76 1.43 -0.85 2.73
C VAL A 76 1.95 -0.80 4.15
N TYR A 77 2.57 0.30 4.52
CA TYR A 77 2.99 0.57 5.89
C TYR A 77 2.74 2.04 6.24
N GLY A 78 2.54 2.31 7.52
CA GLY A 78 2.39 3.68 7.97
C GLY A 78 2.24 3.81 9.49
N HIS A 79 2.37 5.05 9.94
CA HIS A 79 2.03 5.44 11.31
C HIS A 79 0.70 6.16 11.28
N TRP A 80 -0.27 5.60 12.00
CA TRP A 80 -1.66 6.05 12.02
C TRP A 80 -2.11 6.32 13.45
N GLY A 81 -2.84 7.38 13.65
CA GLY A 81 -3.43 7.71 14.93
C GLY A 81 -4.80 8.37 14.76
N SER A 82 -5.55 8.49 15.86
CA SER A 82 -6.88 9.09 15.89
C SER A 82 -6.99 10.13 16.99
N THR A 83 -7.87 11.11 16.79
CA THR A 83 -8.26 12.02 17.87
C THR A 83 -9.24 11.39 18.86
N ALA A 84 -9.85 10.28 18.51
CA ALA A 84 -10.76 9.54 19.38
C ALA A 84 -10.02 8.51 20.22
N VAL A 85 -10.47 8.31 21.44
CA VAL A 85 -10.07 7.17 22.29
C VAL A 85 -10.90 5.94 21.94
N SER A 86 -10.32 4.76 22.15
CA SER A 86 -11.03 3.47 22.07
C SER A 86 -11.79 3.30 20.75
N SER A 87 -11.05 3.39 19.63
CA SER A 87 -11.62 3.35 18.28
C SER A 87 -10.93 2.33 17.40
N TRP A 88 -11.69 1.80 16.44
CA TRP A 88 -11.16 0.92 15.41
C TRP A 88 -10.74 1.76 14.20
N ILE A 89 -9.48 1.67 13.83
CA ILE A 89 -8.93 2.28 12.63
C ILE A 89 -8.76 1.21 11.58
N THR A 90 -9.45 1.38 10.46
CA THR A 90 -9.40 0.44 9.32
C THR A 90 -8.63 1.05 8.17
N MET A 91 -7.71 0.27 7.62
CA MET A 91 -6.97 0.54 6.39
C MET A 91 -7.51 -0.36 5.29
N ALA A 92 -7.83 0.21 4.14
CA ALA A 92 -8.33 -0.52 2.98
C ALA A 92 -7.55 -0.16 1.71
N LEU A 93 -7.31 -1.17 0.87
CA LEU A 93 -6.64 -1.06 -0.41
C LEU A 93 -7.68 -1.15 -1.53
N PHE A 94 -7.64 -0.21 -2.44
CA PHE A 94 -8.51 -0.12 -3.62
C PHE A 94 -7.70 -0.14 -4.89
N GLN A 95 -8.34 -0.60 -5.98
CA GLN A 95 -7.76 -0.56 -7.32
C GLN A 95 -8.66 0.25 -8.26
N ASP A 96 -8.08 1.22 -8.94
CA ASP A 96 -8.72 2.10 -9.92
C ASP A 96 -9.97 2.81 -9.35
N SER A 97 -11.11 2.67 -10.04
CA SER A 97 -12.41 3.20 -9.62
C SER A 97 -13.34 2.13 -9.03
N THR A 98 -12.83 0.93 -8.75
CA THR A 98 -13.64 -0.16 -8.17
C THR A 98 -14.23 0.29 -6.84
N ALA A 99 -15.53 0.04 -6.65
CA ALA A 99 -16.21 0.46 -5.44
C ALA A 99 -15.72 -0.29 -4.20
N ASN A 100 -15.51 -1.60 -4.33
CA ASN A 100 -15.10 -2.48 -3.24
C ASN A 100 -13.60 -2.46 -3.02
N ALA A 101 -13.18 -2.45 -1.76
CA ALA A 101 -11.79 -2.70 -1.40
C ALA A 101 -11.37 -4.13 -1.84
N ILE A 102 -10.10 -4.27 -2.25
CA ILE A 102 -9.50 -5.57 -2.58
C ILE A 102 -8.81 -6.22 -1.38
N ALA A 103 -8.49 -5.44 -0.35
CA ALA A 103 -8.00 -5.92 0.94
C ALA A 103 -8.26 -4.87 2.02
N ALA A 104 -8.42 -5.33 3.25
CA ALA A 104 -8.54 -4.45 4.41
C ALA A 104 -7.89 -5.07 5.64
N ASN A 105 -7.47 -4.22 6.56
CA ASN A 105 -6.96 -4.60 7.87
C ASN A 105 -7.33 -3.53 8.90
N THR A 106 -7.40 -3.90 10.17
CA THR A 106 -7.82 -3.00 11.24
C THR A 106 -6.96 -3.15 12.47
N PHE A 107 -6.87 -2.10 13.27
CA PHE A 107 -6.29 -2.12 14.60
C PHE A 107 -7.11 -1.26 15.56
N PHE A 108 -6.97 -1.54 16.85
CA PHE A 108 -7.63 -0.78 17.89
C PHE A 108 -6.69 0.27 18.47
N ASP A 109 -7.11 1.53 18.43
CA ASP A 109 -6.40 2.66 19.06
C ASP A 109 -7.08 2.99 20.38
N SER A 110 -6.36 2.84 21.48
CA SER A 110 -6.88 3.05 22.83
C SER A 110 -6.58 4.44 23.40
N ILE A 111 -5.77 5.24 22.70
CA ILE A 111 -5.27 6.53 23.21
C ILE A 111 -5.55 7.63 22.19
N ALA A 112 -6.29 8.66 22.58
CA ALA A 112 -6.47 9.85 21.74
C ALA A 112 -5.11 10.48 21.42
N ASP A 113 -4.95 10.91 20.17
CA ASP A 113 -3.71 11.50 19.66
C ASP A 113 -2.48 10.59 19.81
N GLY A 114 -2.71 9.30 20.06
CA GLY A 114 -1.70 8.27 19.99
C GLY A 114 -1.30 7.98 18.54
N GLY A 115 -0.72 6.84 18.34
CA GLY A 115 -0.44 6.36 16.99
C GLY A 115 0.29 5.03 17.03
N VAL A 116 -0.01 4.23 16.03
CA VAL A 116 0.51 2.87 15.88
C VAL A 116 1.09 2.72 14.49
N HIS A 117 2.24 2.06 14.41
CA HIS A 117 2.73 1.57 13.12
C HIS A 117 1.88 0.37 12.71
N HIS A 118 1.21 0.49 11.58
CA HIS A 118 0.33 -0.56 11.07
C HIS A 118 0.45 -0.68 9.57
N GLY A 119 0.26 -1.89 9.05
CA GLY A 119 0.41 -2.19 7.63
C GLY A 119 -0.57 -3.23 7.12
N LEU A 120 -0.60 -3.35 5.80
CA LEU A 120 -1.42 -4.27 5.04
C LEU A 120 -0.57 -4.91 3.96
N THR A 121 -0.71 -6.21 3.77
CA THR A 121 -0.09 -6.94 2.66
C THR A 121 -1.17 -7.62 1.83
N HIS A 122 -1.07 -7.49 0.51
CA HIS A 122 -1.98 -8.15 -0.43
C HIS A 122 -1.19 -8.79 -1.57
N PHE A 123 -1.65 -9.95 -2.01
CA PHE A 123 -1.04 -10.71 -3.12
C PHE A 123 -2.10 -11.04 -4.15
N MET A 124 -1.90 -10.62 -5.40
CA MET A 124 -2.87 -10.80 -6.47
C MET A 124 -2.22 -11.08 -7.82
N THR A 125 -3.01 -11.50 -8.80
CA THR A 125 -2.59 -11.52 -10.21
C THR A 125 -2.80 -10.14 -10.80
N ALA A 126 -1.87 -9.68 -11.65
CA ALA A 126 -1.93 -8.35 -12.27
C ALA A 126 -3.21 -8.14 -13.10
N GLY A 127 -3.62 -9.13 -13.89
CA GLY A 127 -4.86 -9.10 -14.68
C GLY A 127 -4.85 -8.16 -15.88
N THR A 128 -3.87 -7.27 -16.00
CA THR A 128 -3.75 -6.27 -17.06
C THR A 128 -2.29 -5.95 -17.35
N THR A 129 -2.01 -5.37 -18.50
CA THR A 129 -0.75 -4.71 -18.84
C THR A 129 -0.92 -3.19 -19.02
N SER A 130 -2.13 -2.69 -18.81
CA SER A 130 -2.39 -1.25 -18.75
C SER A 130 -2.04 -0.70 -17.38
N GLU A 131 -1.80 0.62 -17.32
CA GLU A 131 -1.64 1.29 -16.03
C GLU A 131 -2.87 1.08 -15.16
N THR A 132 -2.65 0.74 -13.91
CA THR A 132 -3.65 0.60 -12.85
C THR A 132 -3.20 1.39 -11.63
N THR A 133 -4.14 1.95 -10.88
CA THR A 133 -3.84 2.81 -9.73
C THR A 133 -4.29 2.13 -8.44
N PHE A 134 -3.37 1.99 -7.49
CA PHE A 134 -3.67 1.48 -6.15
C PHE A 134 -3.78 2.64 -5.17
N LYS A 135 -4.82 2.61 -4.33
CA LYS A 135 -5.15 3.66 -3.37
C LYS A 135 -5.29 3.07 -1.98
N VAL A 136 -4.70 3.76 -1.00
CA VAL A 136 -4.83 3.38 0.41
C VAL A 136 -5.72 4.41 1.10
N ARG A 137 -6.83 3.92 1.62
CA ARG A 137 -7.76 4.72 2.42
C ARG A 137 -7.76 4.24 3.85
N VAL A 138 -7.79 5.19 4.77
CA VAL A 138 -7.82 4.90 6.22
C VAL A 138 -8.93 5.71 6.85
N GLY A 139 -9.69 5.06 7.70
CA GLY A 139 -10.81 5.67 8.40
C GLY A 139 -11.01 5.10 9.79
N ASN A 140 -11.66 5.89 10.63
CA ASN A 140 -12.11 5.46 11.94
C ASN A 140 -13.57 5.01 11.88
N ASN A 141 -13.97 4.10 12.76
CA ASN A 141 -15.36 3.65 12.88
C ASN A 141 -16.31 4.72 13.44
N ASN A 142 -15.79 5.80 13.97
CA ASN A 142 -16.56 6.93 14.49
C ASN A 142 -16.10 8.26 13.88
N ALA A 143 -16.89 9.33 14.08
CA ALA A 143 -16.57 10.67 13.59
C ALA A 143 -15.38 11.25 14.36
N SER A 144 -14.19 11.13 13.81
CA SER A 144 -12.93 11.62 14.37
C SER A 144 -11.93 11.93 13.27
N THR A 145 -10.78 12.48 13.63
CA THR A 145 -9.71 12.75 12.67
C THR A 145 -8.66 11.66 12.73
N ILE A 146 -8.44 10.99 11.59
CA ILE A 146 -7.27 10.12 11.37
C ILE A 146 -6.08 10.98 11.00
N ARG A 147 -4.91 10.59 11.48
CA ARG A 147 -3.63 11.26 11.23
C ARG A 147 -2.60 10.27 10.71
N MET A 148 -1.82 10.71 9.73
CA MET A 148 -0.67 9.99 9.19
C MET A 148 0.62 10.74 9.55
N ASN A 149 1.65 10.04 10.01
CA ASN A 149 3.01 10.53 10.28
C ASN A 149 3.09 11.66 11.32
N GLY A 150 2.13 11.76 12.22
CA GLY A 150 2.15 12.82 13.24
C GLY A 150 0.97 12.78 14.17
N THR A 151 0.90 13.78 15.06
CA THR A 151 -0.22 14.01 15.98
C THR A 151 -0.53 15.50 16.08
N SER A 152 -1.78 15.87 16.33
CA SER A 152 -2.23 17.26 16.54
C SER A 152 -1.72 18.25 15.48
N GLY A 153 -1.59 17.81 14.21
CA GLY A 153 -1.07 18.63 13.11
C GLY A 153 0.45 18.75 13.09
N THR A 154 1.16 18.08 13.99
CA THR A 154 2.62 18.11 14.07
C THR A 154 3.21 16.83 13.53
N ARG A 155 4.14 16.97 12.59
CA ARG A 155 4.95 15.89 12.04
C ARG A 155 5.96 15.41 13.09
N PHE A 156 6.21 14.07 13.13
CA PHE A 156 7.23 13.51 13.99
C PHE A 156 8.62 13.46 13.33
N PHE A 157 9.64 13.48 14.17
CA PHE A 157 11.05 13.21 13.83
C PHE A 157 11.57 14.00 12.63
N GLY A 158 11.17 15.26 12.48
CA GLY A 158 11.70 16.14 11.43
C GLY A 158 11.40 15.69 9.99
N GLY A 159 10.54 14.66 9.80
CA GLY A 159 10.16 14.14 8.48
C GLY A 159 10.96 12.93 8.03
N VAL A 160 11.59 12.20 8.95
CA VAL A 160 12.17 10.87 8.65
C VAL A 160 11.19 9.73 8.94
N MET A 161 10.10 10.00 9.69
CA MET A 161 8.97 9.08 9.79
C MET A 161 8.19 9.11 8.47
N SER A 162 7.93 7.94 7.90
CA SER A 162 7.24 7.83 6.62
C SER A 162 6.19 6.73 6.61
N SER A 163 5.18 6.94 5.76
CA SER A 163 4.22 5.92 5.36
C SER A 163 4.32 5.70 3.86
N GLY A 164 4.06 4.50 3.38
CA GLY A 164 4.24 4.21 1.96
C GLY A 164 3.48 3.00 1.47
N ILE A 165 3.46 2.86 0.15
CA ILE A 165 3.00 1.69 -0.59
C ILE A 165 4.10 1.23 -1.54
N THR A 166 4.40 -0.05 -1.52
CA THR A 166 5.35 -0.71 -2.41
C THR A 166 4.64 -1.81 -3.18
N ILE A 167 4.84 -1.85 -4.49
CA ILE A 167 4.37 -2.94 -5.35
C ILE A 167 5.58 -3.63 -5.94
N THR A 168 5.66 -4.94 -5.74
CA THR A 168 6.66 -5.83 -6.32
C THR A 168 5.97 -6.72 -7.34
N GLU A 169 6.39 -6.65 -8.60
CA GLU A 169 5.93 -7.56 -9.65
C GLU A 169 6.84 -8.78 -9.71
N ILE A 170 6.21 -9.95 -9.69
CA ILE A 170 6.85 -11.26 -9.65
C ILE A 170 6.39 -12.03 -10.88
N GLY A 171 7.32 -12.61 -11.62
CA GLY A 171 7.05 -13.44 -12.79
C GLY A 171 6.10 -14.60 -12.45
N GLY A 172 5.02 -14.72 -13.22
CA GLY A 172 3.97 -15.74 -13.06
C GLY A 172 4.08 -16.87 -14.09
#